data_10eedcd00818c7a5d56ae6f7a29010e5
#
_entry.id   10eedcd00818c7a5d56ae6f7a29010e5
#
_cell.length_a   1.000
_cell.length_b   1.000
_cell.length_c   1.000
_cell.angle_alpha   90.00
_cell.angle_beta   90.00
_cell.angle_gamma   90.00
#
_symmetry.space_group_name_H-M   'P 1'
#
loop_
_entity.id
_entity.type
_entity.pdbx_description
1 polymer ?
#
loop_
_entity_poly.entity_id
_entity_poly.type
_entity_poly.pdbx_seq_one_letter_code
_entity_poly.pdbx_strand_id
1 'polypeptide(L)'
;AERGMIKGEAMAARALLHFDLLRLFAPAPGTNPTGVYIPYVSEFPYYGGQTPLTVEETMKKIEEDLLAAKSLIMNYDTLNLAHRLALAKTYRFASQQTSISSGSDGSSVEMLPFYYFRGYRINGLAATALLARFYSYWGGDKHKLAADNAREVLEFIAIPEYNSLAVEYTDGGSI
;
A
#
# COMPACT_ATOMS: atom_id res chain seq x y z
N ALA A 1 -0.55 17.72 1.14
CA ALA A 1 -0.81 16.42 0.49
C ALA A 1 0.43 15.51 0.58
N GLU A 2 1.60 15.92 0.07
CA GLU A 2 2.84 15.14 -0.02
C GLU A 2 3.36 14.63 1.33
N ARG A 3 3.36 15.50 2.36
CA ARG A 3 3.74 15.09 3.72
C ARG A 3 2.87 13.95 4.24
N GLY A 4 1.57 13.99 3.94
CA GLY A 4 0.63 12.93 4.30
C GLY A 4 0.96 11.63 3.60
N MET A 5 1.24 11.69 2.30
CA MET A 5 1.65 10.53 1.49
C MET A 5 2.93 9.89 2.03
N ILE A 6 3.98 10.68 2.25
CA ILE A 6 5.27 10.18 2.78
C ILE A 6 5.07 9.54 4.16
N LYS A 7 4.27 10.17 5.03
CA LYS A 7 3.90 9.58 6.32
C LYS A 7 3.17 8.25 6.14
N GLY A 8 2.21 8.18 5.23
CA GLY A 8 1.47 6.96 4.92
C GLY A 8 2.39 5.84 4.41
N GLU A 9 3.31 6.14 3.50
CA GLU A 9 4.29 5.16 3.01
C GLU A 9 5.19 4.64 4.14
N ALA A 10 5.66 5.52 5.02
CA ALA A 10 6.47 5.11 6.17
C ALA A 10 5.69 4.21 7.14
N MET A 11 4.41 4.53 7.39
CA MET A 11 3.53 3.69 8.22
C MET A 11 3.26 2.33 7.57
N ALA A 12 2.98 2.30 6.27
CA ALA A 12 2.79 1.04 5.54
C ALA A 12 4.05 0.17 5.54
N ALA A 13 5.22 0.76 5.33
CA ALA A 13 6.51 0.06 5.40
C ALA A 13 6.77 -0.49 6.80
N ARG A 14 6.51 0.30 7.85
CA ARG A 14 6.62 -0.14 9.24
C ARG A 14 5.71 -1.32 9.53
N ALA A 15 4.45 -1.23 9.15
CA ALA A 15 3.48 -2.29 9.32
C ALA A 15 3.88 -3.57 8.58
N LEU A 16 4.33 -3.47 7.33
CA LEU A 16 4.80 -4.60 6.53
C LEU A 16 5.97 -5.32 7.22
N LEU A 17 6.98 -4.57 7.67
CA LEU A 17 8.16 -5.15 8.33
C LEU A 17 7.79 -5.86 9.64
N HIS A 18 6.95 -5.24 10.48
CA HIS A 18 6.49 -5.88 11.71
C HIS A 18 5.58 -7.08 11.44
N PHE A 19 4.76 -7.03 10.39
CA PHE A 19 3.95 -8.16 9.97
C PHE A 19 4.80 -9.34 9.51
N ASP A 20 5.85 -9.11 8.73
CA ASP A 20 6.75 -10.18 8.31
C ASP A 20 7.56 -10.73 9.49
N LEU A 21 8.04 -9.88 10.41
CA LEU A 21 8.67 -10.35 11.65
C LEU A 21 7.71 -11.18 12.51
N LEU A 22 6.46 -10.75 12.65
CA LEU A 22 5.47 -11.51 13.41
C LEU A 22 5.25 -12.90 12.79
N ARG A 23 5.14 -12.99 11.48
CA ARG A 23 4.97 -14.27 10.77
C ARG A 23 6.17 -15.21 10.88
N LEU A 24 7.37 -14.65 11.03
CA LEU A 24 8.61 -15.43 11.13
C LEU A 24 8.87 -15.92 12.55
N PHE A 25 8.51 -15.15 13.57
CA PHE A 25 8.95 -15.39 14.94
C PHE A 25 7.82 -15.67 15.92
N ALA A 26 6.56 -15.48 15.55
CA ALA A 26 5.41 -15.79 16.39
C ALA A 26 4.60 -16.96 15.81
N PRO A 27 3.86 -17.69 16.65
CA PRO A 27 2.90 -18.70 16.18
C PRO A 27 1.75 -18.02 15.41
N ALA A 28 1.01 -18.83 14.65
CA ALA A 28 -0.16 -18.36 13.91
C ALA A 28 -1.17 -17.64 14.84
N PRO A 29 -1.90 -16.64 14.32
CA PRO A 29 -2.93 -15.95 15.09
C PRO A 29 -3.93 -16.93 15.72
N GLY A 30 -4.32 -16.65 16.96
CA GLY A 30 -5.22 -17.52 17.72
C GLY A 30 -4.55 -18.68 18.46
N THR A 31 -3.34 -19.08 18.10
CA THR A 31 -2.62 -20.16 18.83
C THR A 31 -2.11 -19.69 20.19
N ASN A 32 -1.48 -18.52 20.24
CA ASN A 32 -1.03 -17.89 21.48
C ASN A 32 -1.17 -16.36 21.41
N PRO A 33 -2.38 -15.82 21.51
CA PRO A 33 -2.63 -14.39 21.31
C PRO A 33 -1.97 -13.50 22.37
N THR A 34 -1.72 -14.04 23.56
CA THR A 34 -1.09 -13.33 24.69
C THR A 34 0.43 -13.49 24.74
N GLY A 35 1.00 -14.31 23.89
CA GLY A 35 2.45 -14.49 23.80
C GLY A 35 3.14 -13.24 23.26
N VAL A 36 4.38 -13.03 23.72
CA VAL A 36 5.21 -11.87 23.37
C VAL A 36 6.43 -12.37 22.61
N TYR A 37 6.60 -11.93 21.36
CA TYR A 37 7.67 -12.46 20.49
C TYR A 37 8.52 -11.39 19.83
N ILE A 38 7.92 -10.25 19.44
CA ILE A 38 8.62 -9.17 18.76
C ILE A 38 8.26 -7.81 19.38
N PRO A 39 9.19 -6.84 19.42
CA PRO A 39 8.85 -5.47 19.77
C PRO A 39 8.11 -4.80 18.60
N TYR A 40 7.23 -3.84 18.90
CA TYR A 40 6.68 -2.94 17.89
C TYR A 40 7.33 -1.56 18.02
N VAL A 41 8.27 -1.26 17.12
CA VAL A 41 9.03 -0.01 17.14
C VAL A 41 8.26 1.07 16.38
N SER A 42 7.74 2.06 17.09
CA SER A 42 6.93 3.15 16.53
C SER A 42 7.57 4.53 16.61
N GLU A 43 8.69 4.66 17.34
CA GLU A 43 9.34 5.94 17.60
C GLU A 43 10.78 5.98 17.10
N PHE A 44 11.21 7.16 16.69
CA PHE A 44 12.59 7.44 16.31
C PHE A 44 13.06 8.74 16.99
N PRO A 45 14.29 8.78 17.51
CA PRO A 45 15.25 7.67 17.60
C PRO A 45 14.81 6.59 18.61
N TYR A 46 15.22 5.35 18.33
CA TYR A 46 14.95 4.23 19.23
C TYR A 46 15.95 4.20 20.38
N TYR A 47 15.51 4.52 21.57
CA TYR A 47 16.36 4.52 22.77
C TYR A 47 16.34 3.20 23.55
N GLY A 48 15.63 2.20 23.08
CA GLY A 48 15.40 0.94 23.79
C GLY A 48 14.27 1.02 24.82
N GLY A 49 13.99 -0.11 25.46
CA GLY A 49 13.05 -0.14 26.60
C GLY A 49 11.57 -0.04 26.24
N GLN A 50 11.17 -0.20 24.98
CA GLN A 50 9.74 -0.32 24.64
C GLN A 50 9.16 -1.59 25.27
N THR A 51 8.00 -1.45 25.88
CA THR A 51 7.30 -2.59 26.45
C THR A 51 6.94 -3.55 25.32
N PRO A 52 7.34 -4.83 25.39
CA PRO A 52 6.95 -5.83 24.40
C PRO A 52 5.43 -5.97 24.36
N LEU A 53 4.88 -6.08 23.17
CA LEU A 53 3.46 -6.27 22.95
C LEU A 53 3.14 -7.75 22.75
N THR A 54 1.94 -8.15 23.14
CA THR A 54 1.40 -9.47 22.81
C THR A 54 1.18 -9.60 21.31
N VAL A 55 1.00 -10.83 20.83
CA VAL A 55 0.65 -11.08 19.41
C VAL A 55 -0.60 -10.28 19.03
N GLU A 56 -1.64 -10.31 19.85
CA GLU A 56 -2.88 -9.60 19.57
C GLU A 56 -2.70 -8.08 19.52
N GLU A 57 -1.94 -7.50 20.47
CA GLU A 57 -1.64 -6.07 20.47
C GLU A 57 -0.78 -5.67 19.27
N THR A 58 0.20 -6.50 18.90
CA THR A 58 1.04 -6.29 17.71
C THR A 58 0.18 -6.30 16.44
N MET A 59 -0.75 -7.27 16.32
CA MET A 59 -1.70 -7.33 15.21
C MET A 59 -2.56 -6.07 15.13
N LYS A 60 -3.07 -5.57 16.25
CA LYS A 60 -3.85 -4.31 16.29
C LYS A 60 -3.01 -3.11 15.85
N LYS A 61 -1.74 -3.04 16.25
CA LYS A 61 -0.83 -1.96 15.81
C LYS A 61 -0.54 -2.01 14.32
N ILE A 62 -0.36 -3.18 13.75
CA ILE A 62 -0.20 -3.37 12.31
C ILE A 62 -1.46 -2.91 11.57
N GLU A 63 -2.66 -3.30 12.06
CA GLU A 63 -3.95 -2.86 11.50
C GLU A 63 -4.09 -1.34 11.52
N GLU A 64 -3.83 -0.69 12.67
CA GLU A 64 -3.87 0.76 12.83
C GLU A 64 -2.98 1.47 11.82
N ASP A 65 -1.74 1.01 11.68
CA ASP A 65 -0.78 1.59 10.73
C ASP A 65 -1.20 1.41 9.27
N LEU A 66 -1.68 0.22 8.89
CA LEU A 66 -2.14 -0.05 7.52
C LEU A 66 -3.38 0.76 7.16
N LEU A 67 -4.35 0.89 8.07
CA LEU A 67 -5.55 1.70 7.84
C LEU A 67 -5.21 3.18 7.70
N ALA A 68 -4.37 3.71 8.59
CA ALA A 68 -3.92 5.09 8.51
C ALA A 68 -3.09 5.35 7.24
N ALA A 69 -2.22 4.42 6.89
CA ALA A 69 -1.42 4.48 5.66
C ALA A 69 -2.31 4.51 4.42
N LYS A 70 -3.25 3.57 4.30
CA LYS A 70 -4.22 3.53 3.19
C LYS A 70 -4.94 4.87 3.04
N SER A 71 -5.47 5.41 4.13
CA SER A 71 -6.19 6.68 4.13
C SER A 71 -5.32 7.84 3.63
N LEU A 72 -4.10 7.99 4.19
CA LEU A 72 -3.19 9.07 3.84
C LEU A 72 -2.71 8.99 2.39
N ILE A 73 -2.40 7.78 1.91
CA ILE A 73 -1.90 7.55 0.56
C ILE A 73 -3.03 7.71 -0.46
N MET A 74 -4.21 7.14 -0.21
CA MET A 74 -5.37 7.27 -1.10
C MET A 74 -5.81 8.73 -1.25
N ASN A 75 -5.80 9.51 -0.16
CA ASN A 75 -6.07 10.94 -0.21
C ASN A 75 -5.11 11.71 -1.13
N TYR A 76 -3.86 11.26 -1.24
CA TYR A 76 -2.90 11.83 -2.18
C TYR A 76 -3.14 11.29 -3.60
N ASP A 77 -3.24 9.99 -3.76
CA ASP A 77 -3.32 9.32 -5.06
C ASP A 77 -4.60 9.71 -5.85
N THR A 78 -5.66 10.11 -5.15
CA THR A 78 -6.93 10.53 -5.75
C THR A 78 -7.17 12.04 -5.74
N LEU A 79 -6.20 12.84 -5.30
CA LEU A 79 -6.37 14.28 -5.05
C LEU A 79 -6.87 15.05 -6.29
N ASN A 80 -6.28 14.76 -7.45
CA ASN A 80 -6.69 15.36 -8.74
C ASN A 80 -6.32 14.43 -9.90
N LEU A 81 -6.56 14.89 -11.11
CA LEU A 81 -6.28 14.13 -12.33
C LEU A 81 -4.80 13.74 -12.46
N ALA A 82 -3.86 14.66 -12.17
CA ALA A 82 -2.42 14.38 -12.26
C ALA A 82 -2.00 13.24 -11.33
N HIS A 83 -2.49 13.23 -10.08
CA HIS A 83 -2.19 12.17 -9.12
C HIS A 83 -2.73 10.82 -9.59
N ARG A 84 -3.96 10.79 -10.11
CA ARG A 84 -4.55 9.56 -10.66
C ARG A 84 -3.80 9.07 -11.89
N LEU A 85 -3.43 9.95 -12.80
CA LEU A 85 -2.65 9.61 -13.99
C LEU A 85 -1.25 9.09 -13.66
N ALA A 86 -0.65 9.55 -12.56
CA ALA A 86 0.64 9.04 -12.08
C ALA A 86 0.61 7.54 -11.72
N LEU A 87 -0.56 6.97 -11.44
CA LEU A 87 -0.76 5.54 -11.23
C LEU A 87 -1.13 4.79 -12.51
N ALA A 88 -1.44 5.51 -13.57
CA ALA A 88 -1.82 4.89 -14.84
C ALA A 88 -0.66 4.08 -15.44
N LYS A 89 -1.02 3.05 -16.18
CA LYS A 89 -0.11 2.11 -16.85
C LYS A 89 1.12 2.79 -17.47
N THR A 90 0.90 3.84 -18.25
CA THR A 90 1.95 4.52 -19.03
C THR A 90 2.91 5.32 -18.16
N TYR A 91 2.45 5.84 -17.02
CA TYR A 91 3.21 6.86 -16.27
C TYR A 91 3.76 6.38 -14.94
N ARG A 92 3.20 5.33 -14.34
CA ARG A 92 3.58 4.89 -12.99
C ARG A 92 5.04 4.45 -12.83
N PHE A 93 5.71 4.13 -13.93
CA PHE A 93 7.14 3.77 -13.96
C PHE A 93 8.00 4.84 -14.64
N ALA A 94 7.41 5.97 -15.02
CA ALA A 94 8.15 7.05 -15.67
C ALA A 94 9.18 7.66 -14.72
N SER A 95 10.38 7.87 -15.26
CA SER A 95 11.54 8.45 -14.56
C SER A 95 11.84 9.88 -14.96
N GLN A 96 11.10 10.43 -15.93
CA GLN A 96 11.35 11.74 -16.49
C GLN A 96 10.09 12.58 -16.49
N GLN A 97 10.29 13.89 -16.45
CA GLN A 97 9.22 14.87 -16.56
C GLN A 97 8.55 14.73 -17.94
N THR A 98 7.37 14.19 -17.93
CA THR A 98 6.50 14.11 -19.09
C THR A 98 5.28 14.98 -18.83
N SER A 99 4.95 15.87 -19.74
CA SER A 99 3.64 16.47 -19.77
C SER A 99 2.65 15.42 -20.28
N ILE A 100 1.61 15.18 -19.51
CA ILE A 100 0.54 14.29 -19.92
C ILE A 100 -0.47 15.13 -20.68
N SER A 101 -0.65 14.85 -21.97
CA SER A 101 -1.74 15.42 -22.74
C SER A 101 -3.05 14.83 -22.24
N SER A 102 -3.89 15.64 -21.58
CA SER A 102 -5.20 15.23 -21.09
C SER A 102 -6.27 15.76 -22.03
N GLY A 103 -6.68 14.92 -22.98
CA GLY A 103 -7.85 15.17 -23.78
C GLY A 103 -7.64 15.87 -25.12
N SER A 104 -8.72 15.98 -25.88
CA SER A 104 -8.80 16.58 -27.22
C SER A 104 -8.70 18.11 -27.24
N ASP A 105 -8.62 18.75 -26.06
CA ASP A 105 -8.54 20.21 -25.92
C ASP A 105 -7.09 20.75 -25.84
N GLY A 106 -6.09 19.87 -25.93
CA GLY A 106 -4.68 20.26 -25.90
C GLY A 106 -4.18 20.62 -24.50
N SER A 107 -4.95 20.41 -23.44
CA SER A 107 -4.49 20.64 -22.07
C SER A 107 -3.40 19.64 -21.72
N SER A 108 -2.31 20.12 -21.13
CA SER A 108 -1.22 19.29 -20.62
C SER A 108 -1.15 19.38 -19.10
N VAL A 109 -1.00 18.23 -18.43
CA VAL A 109 -0.76 18.17 -16.99
C VAL A 109 0.73 17.95 -16.78
N GLU A 110 1.38 18.87 -16.09
CA GLU A 110 2.79 18.74 -15.73
C GLU A 110 2.94 17.70 -14.60
N MET A 111 3.83 16.72 -14.82
CA MET A 111 4.17 15.74 -13.82
C MET A 111 5.24 16.29 -12.88
N LEU A 112 4.88 16.51 -11.62
CA LEU A 112 5.83 16.91 -10.59
C LEU A 112 6.76 15.75 -10.20
N PRO A 113 7.97 16.03 -9.70
CA PRO A 113 8.94 14.98 -9.33
C PRO A 113 8.38 13.92 -8.37
N PHE A 114 7.44 14.27 -7.50
CA PHE A 114 6.79 13.33 -6.57
C PHE A 114 5.90 12.28 -7.24
N TYR A 115 5.53 12.48 -8.51
CA TYR A 115 4.73 11.51 -9.28
C TYR A 115 5.59 10.42 -9.91
N TYR A 116 6.89 10.66 -10.04
CA TYR A 116 7.78 9.70 -10.67
C TYR A 116 7.91 8.43 -9.85
N PHE A 117 8.06 7.33 -10.55
CA PHE A 117 8.22 6.01 -9.95
C PHE A 117 7.09 5.62 -8.99
N ARG A 118 5.89 6.17 -9.16
CA ARG A 118 4.77 5.91 -8.26
C ARG A 118 4.41 4.42 -8.19
N GLY A 119 4.69 3.66 -9.27
CA GLY A 119 4.50 2.23 -9.34
C GLY A 119 5.46 1.41 -8.47
N TYR A 120 6.65 1.95 -8.16
CA TYR A 120 7.63 1.30 -7.29
C TYR A 120 7.46 1.65 -5.81
N ARG A 121 6.68 2.65 -5.49
CA ARG A 121 6.43 3.09 -4.12
C ARG A 121 5.15 2.45 -3.59
N ILE A 122 5.00 2.43 -2.26
CA ILE A 122 3.74 1.97 -1.67
C ILE A 122 2.66 3.00 -1.97
N ASN A 123 1.84 2.70 -2.98
CA ASN A 123 0.67 3.49 -3.36
C ASN A 123 -0.59 2.98 -2.64
N GLY A 124 -1.73 3.65 -2.85
CA GLY A 124 -2.98 3.28 -2.20
C GLY A 124 -3.43 1.85 -2.47
N LEU A 125 -3.17 1.34 -3.69
CA LEU A 125 -3.47 -0.06 -4.03
C LEU A 125 -2.56 -1.03 -3.30
N ALA A 126 -1.27 -0.73 -3.21
CA ALA A 126 -0.33 -1.56 -2.47
C ALA A 126 -0.71 -1.62 -0.98
N ALA A 127 -1.11 -0.50 -0.37
CA ALA A 127 -1.60 -0.45 1.00
C ALA A 127 -2.89 -1.27 1.17
N THR A 128 -3.82 -1.20 0.20
CA THR A 128 -5.05 -2.01 0.19
C THR A 128 -4.76 -3.50 0.04
N ALA A 129 -3.83 -3.87 -0.83
CA ALA A 129 -3.39 -5.27 -1.00
C ALA A 129 -2.70 -5.81 0.26
N LEU A 130 -1.91 -4.97 0.95
CA LEU A 130 -1.31 -5.34 2.25
C LEU A 130 -2.38 -5.59 3.31
N LEU A 131 -3.46 -4.80 3.37
CA LEU A 131 -4.59 -5.05 4.25
C LEU A 131 -5.28 -6.37 3.92
N ALA A 132 -5.52 -6.67 2.65
CA ALA A 132 -6.11 -7.95 2.23
C ALA A 132 -5.25 -9.14 2.70
N ARG A 133 -3.93 -9.08 2.47
CA ARG A 133 -2.96 -10.09 2.91
C ARG A 133 -2.94 -10.23 4.44
N PHE A 134 -2.92 -9.11 5.15
CA PHE A 134 -2.89 -9.07 6.59
C PHE A 134 -4.15 -9.68 7.22
N TYR A 135 -5.34 -9.28 6.76
CA TYR A 135 -6.60 -9.84 7.25
C TYR A 135 -6.77 -11.32 6.89
N SER A 136 -6.27 -11.75 5.73
CA SER A 136 -6.26 -13.17 5.37
C SER A 136 -5.41 -13.99 6.34
N TYR A 137 -4.27 -13.46 6.78
CA TYR A 137 -3.42 -14.10 7.78
C TYR A 137 -4.05 -14.09 9.18
N TRP A 138 -4.72 -12.99 9.57
CA TRP A 138 -5.40 -12.89 10.86
C TRP A 138 -6.49 -13.94 11.00
N GLY A 139 -7.26 -14.14 9.94
CA GLY A 139 -8.29 -15.18 9.90
C GLY A 139 -9.57 -14.84 10.65
N GLY A 140 -10.38 -15.84 10.91
CA GLY A 140 -11.61 -15.71 11.66
C GLY A 140 -12.62 -14.73 11.04
N ASP A 141 -13.11 -13.80 11.83
CA ASP A 141 -14.05 -12.75 11.43
C ASP A 141 -13.42 -11.73 10.46
N LYS A 142 -12.10 -11.67 10.34
CA LYS A 142 -11.37 -10.78 9.44
C LYS A 142 -11.40 -11.23 7.96
N HIS A 143 -11.83 -12.45 7.64
CA HIS A 143 -11.89 -12.93 6.25
C HIS A 143 -12.77 -12.07 5.34
N LYS A 144 -13.85 -11.51 5.88
CA LYS A 144 -14.68 -10.57 5.11
C LYS A 144 -13.90 -9.32 4.72
N LEU A 145 -13.15 -8.74 5.66
CA LEU A 145 -12.29 -7.57 5.40
C LEU A 145 -11.18 -7.90 4.40
N ALA A 146 -10.61 -9.12 4.45
CA ALA A 146 -9.64 -9.58 3.47
C ALA A 146 -10.25 -9.60 2.06
N ALA A 147 -11.44 -10.18 1.92
CA ALA A 147 -12.15 -10.26 0.64
C ALA A 147 -12.54 -8.88 0.11
N ASP A 148 -13.03 -7.98 0.97
CA ASP A 148 -13.45 -6.63 0.58
C ASP A 148 -12.25 -5.81 0.07
N ASN A 149 -11.09 -5.84 0.77
CA ASN A 149 -9.89 -5.16 0.30
C ASN A 149 -9.30 -5.80 -0.97
N ALA A 150 -9.36 -7.13 -1.10
CA ALA A 150 -8.92 -7.79 -2.33
C ALA A 150 -9.80 -7.40 -3.53
N ARG A 151 -11.13 -7.32 -3.34
CA ARG A 151 -12.07 -6.89 -4.37
C ARG A 151 -11.79 -5.45 -4.82
N GLU A 152 -11.55 -4.54 -3.87
CA GLU A 152 -11.20 -3.15 -4.18
C GLU A 152 -9.96 -3.05 -5.09
N VAL A 153 -8.94 -3.87 -4.85
CA VAL A 153 -7.74 -3.94 -5.70
C VAL A 153 -8.09 -4.47 -7.08
N LEU A 154 -8.88 -5.54 -7.17
CA LEU A 154 -9.26 -6.15 -8.45
C LEU A 154 -10.14 -5.21 -9.29
N GLU A 155 -11.08 -4.52 -8.67
CA GLU A 155 -11.92 -3.51 -9.33
C GLU A 155 -11.09 -2.37 -9.90
N PHE A 156 -10.08 -1.90 -9.16
CA PHE A 156 -9.18 -0.87 -9.67
C PHE A 156 -8.33 -1.37 -10.84
N ILE A 157 -7.78 -2.57 -10.76
CA ILE A 157 -6.97 -3.16 -11.84
C ILE A 157 -7.83 -3.43 -13.09
N ALA A 158 -9.12 -3.67 -12.92
CA ALA A 158 -10.04 -3.88 -14.05
C ALA A 158 -10.27 -2.60 -14.88
N ILE A 159 -9.96 -1.42 -14.35
CA ILE A 159 -10.02 -0.16 -15.11
C ILE A 159 -8.93 -0.18 -16.19
N PRO A 160 -9.28 0.01 -17.49
CA PRO A 160 -8.31 -0.15 -18.59
C PRO A 160 -7.05 0.70 -18.47
N GLU A 161 -7.16 1.92 -17.94
CA GLU A 161 -6.03 2.84 -17.76
C GLU A 161 -4.98 2.32 -16.74
N TYR A 162 -5.40 1.46 -15.81
CA TYR A 162 -4.55 0.91 -14.76
C TYR A 162 -4.11 -0.53 -15.02
N ASN A 163 -4.76 -1.21 -15.97
CA ASN A 163 -4.48 -2.61 -16.29
C ASN A 163 -3.27 -2.76 -17.20
N SER A 164 -2.06 -2.88 -16.61
CA SER A 164 -0.84 -3.13 -17.39
C SER A 164 -0.55 -4.59 -17.65
N LEU A 165 -1.09 -5.50 -16.84
CA LEU A 165 -0.78 -6.93 -16.96
C LEU A 165 -1.56 -7.60 -18.08
N ALA A 166 -2.80 -7.19 -18.31
CA ALA A 166 -3.64 -7.79 -19.34
C ALA A 166 -3.15 -7.51 -20.77
N VAL A 167 -2.47 -6.37 -21.00
CA VAL A 167 -1.98 -6.00 -22.34
C VAL A 167 -0.67 -6.71 -22.67
N GLU A 168 0.21 -6.92 -21.70
CA GLU A 168 1.47 -7.62 -21.92
C GLU A 168 1.23 -9.11 -22.24
N TYR A 169 0.16 -9.71 -21.71
CA TYR A 169 -0.19 -11.11 -21.96
C TYR A 169 -1.00 -11.33 -23.25
N THR A 170 -1.73 -10.34 -23.74
CA THR A 170 -2.59 -10.48 -24.93
C THR A 170 -1.89 -10.11 -26.22
N ASP A 171 -0.88 -9.26 -26.21
CA ASP A 171 -0.24 -8.77 -27.44
C ASP A 171 0.90 -9.64 -27.96
N GLY A 172 1.22 -10.77 -27.31
CA GLY A 172 2.30 -11.64 -27.76
C GLY A 172 3.62 -10.91 -28.03
N GLY A 173 3.72 -9.68 -27.53
CA GLY A 173 4.83 -8.79 -27.72
C GLY A 173 6.07 -9.37 -27.06
N SER A 174 6.99 -9.77 -27.92
CA SER A 174 8.35 -10.15 -27.55
C SER A 174 8.95 -9.16 -26.55
N ILE A 175 9.50 -9.73 -25.53
CA ILE A 175 10.45 -9.12 -24.61
C ILE A 175 11.62 -8.52 -25.41
#